data_f90498a059d66455c24d3467c58ef292
#
_entry.id   f90498a059d66455c24d3467c58ef292
#
_cell.length_a   1.000
_cell.length_b   1.000
_cell.length_c   1.000
_cell.angle_alpha   90.00
_cell.angle_beta   90.00
_cell.angle_gamma   90.00
#
_symmetry.space_group_name_H-M   'P 1'
#
loop_
_entity.id
_entity.type
_entity.pdbx_description
1 polymer ?
#
loop_
_entity_poly.entity_id
_entity_poly.type
_entity_poly.pdbx_seq_one_letter_code
_entity_poly.pdbx_strand_id
1 'polypeptide(L)'
;MTELVCLDGPGTAAVSDQLLAVYRAAMAAPPFFESEVETGWFAQELAGELTEAGFRCWVAGNGGQTVGFAYGFPTPEVPADGWYGSLREAVGPDAAEHWLVGQFAVVWIAVHPDRRGRGLGRRLLGRLLAGAGTERAWLVTHDLDTPARALYRSLGFRELGRGPLGWHDAERVVLGANLPPTSP
;
A
#
# COMPACT_ATOMS: atom_id res chain seq x y z
N MET A 1 24.00 3.56 -5.54
CA MET A 1 22.78 4.25 -6.07
C MET A 1 21.60 3.32 -5.82
N THR A 2 20.47 3.81 -5.32
CA THR A 2 19.29 2.96 -5.06
C THR A 2 18.56 2.72 -6.38
N GLU A 3 18.53 1.48 -6.83
CA GLU A 3 17.82 1.01 -8.00
C GLU A 3 16.36 0.69 -7.66
N LEU A 4 15.44 0.89 -8.62
CA LEU A 4 14.03 0.53 -8.50
C LEU A 4 13.69 -0.52 -9.56
N VAL A 5 13.14 -1.64 -9.13
CA VAL A 5 12.74 -2.76 -9.99
C VAL A 5 11.26 -3.04 -9.76
N CYS A 6 10.50 -3.26 -10.84
CA CYS A 6 9.12 -3.72 -10.78
C CYS A 6 9.09 -5.24 -10.86
N LEU A 7 8.40 -5.88 -9.93
CA LEU A 7 8.22 -7.32 -9.84
C LEU A 7 6.73 -7.67 -9.94
N ASP A 8 6.43 -8.79 -10.56
CA ASP A 8 5.14 -9.48 -10.50
C ASP A 8 5.03 -10.35 -9.24
N GLY A 9 3.95 -11.12 -9.11
CA GLY A 9 3.75 -12.00 -7.97
C GLY A 9 4.88 -13.01 -7.77
N PRO A 10 5.24 -13.84 -8.77
CA PRO A 10 6.38 -14.76 -8.66
C PRO A 10 7.71 -14.10 -8.34
N GLY A 11 8.01 -12.97 -8.98
CA GLY A 11 9.22 -12.19 -8.71
C GLY A 11 9.24 -11.64 -7.28
N THR A 12 8.09 -11.20 -6.77
CA THR A 12 7.95 -10.71 -5.40
C THR A 12 8.08 -11.85 -4.39
N ALA A 13 7.51 -13.03 -4.68
CA ALA A 13 7.66 -14.23 -3.85
C ALA A 13 9.13 -14.60 -3.64
N ALA A 14 9.96 -14.48 -4.67
CA ALA A 14 11.39 -14.79 -4.60
C ALA A 14 12.19 -13.86 -3.65
N VAL A 15 11.65 -12.70 -3.30
CA VAL A 15 12.27 -11.71 -2.40
C VAL A 15 11.42 -11.41 -1.16
N SER A 16 10.40 -12.21 -0.87
CA SER A 16 9.45 -11.98 0.22
C SER A 16 10.12 -11.81 1.60
N ASP A 17 11.13 -12.60 1.90
CA ASP A 17 11.90 -12.48 3.15
C ASP A 17 12.58 -11.11 3.29
N GLN A 18 13.02 -10.52 2.17
CA GLN A 18 13.62 -9.19 2.18
C GLN A 18 12.54 -8.10 2.40
N LEU A 19 11.35 -8.26 1.82
CA LEU A 19 10.21 -7.38 2.08
C LEU A 19 9.81 -7.44 3.56
N LEU A 20 9.74 -8.66 4.11
CA LEU A 20 9.45 -8.91 5.52
C LEU A 20 10.45 -8.21 6.44
N ALA A 21 11.73 -8.28 6.13
CA ALA A 21 12.77 -7.61 6.91
C ALA A 21 12.61 -6.09 6.89
N VAL A 22 12.28 -5.50 5.73
CA VAL A 22 11.99 -4.06 5.61
C VAL A 22 10.72 -3.68 6.37
N TYR A 23 9.64 -4.48 6.25
CA TYR A 23 8.40 -4.27 6.97
C TYR A 23 8.64 -4.25 8.49
N ARG A 24 9.25 -5.31 9.02
CA ARG A 24 9.61 -5.42 10.44
C ARG A 24 10.38 -4.20 10.93
N ALA A 25 11.43 -3.82 10.22
CA ALA A 25 12.23 -2.64 10.59
C ALA A 25 11.43 -1.33 10.54
N ALA A 26 10.51 -1.20 9.57
CA ALA A 26 9.70 0.00 9.40
C ALA A 26 8.60 0.13 10.46
N MET A 27 8.00 -0.98 10.87
CA MET A 27 6.81 -1.01 11.76
C MET A 27 7.18 -1.19 13.25
N ALA A 28 8.36 -1.72 13.57
CA ALA A 28 8.85 -1.80 14.96
C ALA A 28 9.12 -0.43 15.60
N ALA A 29 9.26 0.63 14.78
CA ALA A 29 9.53 1.99 15.25
C ALA A 29 8.24 2.79 15.51
N PRO A 30 8.31 3.89 16.31
CA PRO A 30 7.17 4.79 16.44
C PRO A 30 6.64 5.26 15.08
N PRO A 31 5.35 5.49 14.95
CA PRO A 31 4.29 5.42 15.96
C PRO A 31 3.62 4.03 16.04
N PHE A 32 4.07 3.04 15.29
CA PHE A 32 3.34 1.77 15.14
C PHE A 32 3.65 0.76 16.23
N PHE A 33 4.94 0.54 16.56
CA PHE A 33 5.40 -0.43 17.56
C PHE A 33 4.85 -1.85 17.35
N GLU A 34 4.70 -2.27 16.10
CA GLU A 34 4.20 -3.59 15.75
C GLU A 34 5.15 -4.69 16.20
N SER A 35 4.58 -5.81 16.63
CA SER A 35 5.26 -6.99 17.13
C SER A 35 5.52 -8.02 16.01
N GLU A 36 6.15 -9.15 16.38
CA GLU A 36 6.33 -10.29 15.47
C GLU A 36 4.99 -10.93 15.06
N VAL A 37 3.91 -10.73 15.83
CA VAL A 37 2.58 -11.22 15.48
C VAL A 37 2.04 -10.49 14.26
N GLU A 38 2.08 -9.15 14.26
CA GLU A 38 1.65 -8.33 13.13
C GLU A 38 2.54 -8.56 11.91
N THR A 39 3.84 -8.77 12.12
CA THR A 39 4.76 -9.16 11.04
C THR A 39 4.34 -10.49 10.40
N GLY A 40 3.88 -11.45 11.22
CA GLY A 40 3.36 -12.73 10.74
C GLY A 40 2.08 -12.57 9.91
N TRP A 41 1.18 -11.67 10.31
CA TRP A 41 -0.02 -11.35 9.53
C TRP A 41 0.32 -10.72 8.19
N PHE A 42 1.24 -9.75 8.17
CA PHE A 42 1.73 -9.17 6.91
C PHE A 42 2.27 -10.25 5.95
N ALA A 43 3.03 -11.23 6.47
CA ALA A 43 3.55 -12.31 5.65
C ALA A 43 2.44 -13.18 5.02
N GLN A 44 1.37 -13.46 5.78
CA GLN A 44 0.22 -14.21 5.30
C GLN A 44 -0.59 -13.43 4.27
N GLU A 45 -0.83 -12.14 4.51
CA GLU A 45 -1.51 -11.26 3.55
C GLU A 45 -0.74 -11.18 2.25
N LEU A 46 0.55 -10.85 2.30
CA LEU A 46 1.39 -10.79 1.12
C LEU A 46 1.31 -12.09 0.31
N ALA A 47 1.43 -13.25 0.97
CA ALA A 47 1.38 -14.54 0.29
C ALA A 47 0.04 -14.78 -0.45
N GLY A 48 -1.08 -14.35 0.12
CA GLY A 48 -2.39 -14.40 -0.53
C GLY A 48 -2.50 -13.44 -1.72
N GLU A 49 -2.00 -12.24 -1.57
CA GLU A 49 -2.13 -11.15 -2.54
C GLU A 49 -1.23 -11.29 -3.78
N LEU A 50 -0.15 -12.09 -3.70
CA LEU A 50 0.76 -12.33 -4.84
C LEU A 50 0.06 -12.88 -6.09
N THR A 51 -1.10 -13.51 -5.93
CA THR A 51 -1.89 -14.11 -7.01
C THR A 51 -2.97 -13.18 -7.56
N GLU A 52 -3.14 -11.99 -6.98
CA GLU A 52 -4.14 -11.03 -7.43
C GLU A 52 -3.86 -10.55 -8.87
N ALA A 53 -4.92 -10.46 -9.66
CA ALA A 53 -4.81 -10.00 -11.02
C ALA A 53 -4.28 -8.56 -11.09
N GLY A 54 -3.21 -8.34 -11.84
CA GLY A 54 -2.58 -7.02 -11.93
C GLY A 54 -1.71 -6.64 -10.75
N PHE A 55 -1.39 -7.61 -9.86
CA PHE A 55 -0.43 -7.39 -8.78
C PHE A 55 0.90 -6.86 -9.31
N ARG A 56 1.44 -5.86 -8.64
CA ARG A 56 2.78 -5.34 -8.93
C ARG A 56 3.44 -4.82 -7.66
N CYS A 57 4.72 -5.05 -7.57
CA CYS A 57 5.56 -4.59 -6.46
C CYS A 57 6.77 -3.83 -6.99
N TRP A 58 6.96 -2.60 -6.56
CA TRP A 58 8.20 -1.87 -6.78
C TRP A 58 9.12 -2.05 -5.58
N VAL A 59 10.31 -2.55 -5.85
CA VAL A 59 11.33 -2.81 -4.85
C VAL A 59 12.50 -1.86 -5.05
N ALA A 60 12.99 -1.29 -3.98
CA ALA A 60 14.18 -0.45 -3.95
C ALA A 60 15.37 -1.24 -3.41
N GLY A 61 16.36 -1.47 -4.25
CA GLY A 61 17.59 -2.20 -3.91
C GLY A 61 18.81 -1.29 -3.70
N ASN A 62 19.69 -1.66 -2.80
CA ASN A 62 20.99 -1.02 -2.60
C ASN A 62 22.03 -2.07 -2.20
N GLY A 63 22.99 -2.35 -3.11
CA GLY A 63 24.03 -3.34 -2.84
C GLY A 63 23.51 -4.76 -2.60
N GLY A 64 22.49 -5.18 -3.32
CA GLY A 64 21.89 -6.51 -3.19
C GLY A 64 20.87 -6.67 -2.05
N GLN A 65 20.62 -5.61 -1.27
CA GLN A 65 19.63 -5.62 -0.20
C GLN A 65 18.43 -4.76 -0.56
N THR A 66 17.24 -5.24 -0.27
CA THR A 66 16.00 -4.45 -0.33
C THR A 66 15.97 -3.46 0.82
N VAL A 67 15.70 -2.19 0.48
CA VAL A 67 15.63 -1.08 1.45
C VAL A 67 14.29 -0.35 1.46
N GLY A 68 13.37 -0.78 0.61
CA GLY A 68 12.01 -0.27 0.56
C GLY A 68 11.21 -0.97 -0.52
N PHE A 69 9.89 -0.95 -0.38
CA PHE A 69 8.98 -1.48 -1.37
C PHE A 69 7.64 -0.75 -1.35
N ALA A 70 6.88 -0.88 -2.42
CA ALA A 70 5.47 -0.53 -2.48
C ALA A 70 4.76 -1.49 -3.43
N TYR A 71 3.61 -2.02 -3.02
CA TYR A 71 2.83 -2.89 -3.87
C TYR A 71 1.34 -2.63 -3.80
N GLY A 72 0.65 -3.13 -4.80
CA GLY A 72 -0.79 -3.05 -4.93
C GLY A 72 -1.30 -3.79 -6.16
N PHE A 73 -2.62 -3.77 -6.31
CA PHE A 73 -3.34 -4.42 -7.39
C PHE A 73 -4.69 -3.73 -7.61
N PRO A 74 -5.30 -3.86 -8.81
CA PRO A 74 -6.67 -3.43 -9.04
C PRO A 74 -7.66 -4.23 -8.20
N THR A 75 -8.71 -3.59 -7.69
CA THR A 75 -9.77 -4.24 -6.92
C THR A 75 -10.97 -4.46 -7.81
N PRO A 76 -11.13 -5.62 -8.48
CA PRO A 76 -12.18 -5.82 -9.47
C PRO A 76 -13.57 -5.80 -8.84
N GLU A 77 -13.69 -6.33 -7.62
CA GLU A 77 -14.90 -6.37 -6.84
C GLU A 77 -14.64 -5.89 -5.41
N VAL A 78 -15.66 -5.34 -4.79
CA VAL A 78 -15.64 -4.93 -3.39
C VAL A 78 -16.85 -5.57 -2.71
N PRO A 79 -16.71 -6.79 -2.14
CA PRO A 79 -17.79 -7.50 -1.47
C PRO A 79 -18.47 -6.66 -0.38
N ALA A 80 -19.70 -7.02 -0.03
CA ALA A 80 -20.45 -6.32 1.01
C ALA A 80 -20.17 -6.84 2.43
N ASP A 81 -19.29 -7.81 2.56
CA ASP A 81 -18.93 -8.44 3.83
C ASP A 81 -17.42 -8.39 4.08
N GLY A 82 -17.03 -8.80 5.28
CA GLY A 82 -15.63 -8.83 5.70
C GLY A 82 -14.95 -7.45 5.63
N TRP A 83 -13.66 -7.45 5.31
CA TRP A 83 -12.85 -6.25 5.17
C TRP A 83 -13.44 -5.24 4.18
N TYR A 84 -13.85 -5.70 3.02
CA TYR A 84 -14.43 -4.83 1.99
C TYR A 84 -15.80 -4.28 2.39
N GLY A 85 -16.60 -5.05 3.15
CA GLY A 85 -17.84 -4.55 3.73
C GLY A 85 -17.62 -3.37 4.66
N SER A 86 -16.63 -3.47 5.56
CA SER A 86 -16.24 -2.36 6.43
C SER A 86 -15.71 -1.14 5.65
N LEU A 87 -14.97 -1.35 4.56
CA LEU A 87 -14.55 -0.27 3.66
C LEU A 87 -15.76 0.45 3.03
N ARG A 88 -16.75 -0.32 2.53
CA ARG A 88 -17.98 0.25 1.96
C ARG A 88 -18.75 1.07 2.98
N GLU A 89 -18.85 0.61 4.21
CA GLU A 89 -19.46 1.37 5.30
C GLU A 89 -18.71 2.67 5.59
N ALA A 90 -17.39 2.61 5.66
CA ALA A 90 -16.53 3.76 5.98
C ALA A 90 -16.62 4.88 4.94
N VAL A 91 -16.74 4.55 3.65
CA VAL A 91 -16.79 5.54 2.56
C VAL A 91 -18.19 5.83 2.04
N GLY A 92 -19.15 4.95 2.33
CA GLY A 92 -20.49 4.95 1.76
C GLY A 92 -20.58 4.24 0.40
N PRO A 93 -21.78 3.69 0.05
CA PRO A 93 -21.93 2.81 -1.11
C PRO A 93 -21.57 3.47 -2.45
N ASP A 94 -22.00 4.72 -2.68
CA ASP A 94 -21.72 5.43 -3.93
C ASP A 94 -20.24 5.75 -4.09
N ALA A 95 -19.58 6.15 -2.99
CA ALA A 95 -18.13 6.40 -3.00
C ALA A 95 -17.33 5.10 -3.16
N ALA A 96 -17.78 3.99 -2.56
CA ALA A 96 -17.15 2.69 -2.75
C ALA A 96 -17.18 2.26 -4.23
N GLU A 97 -18.33 2.39 -4.89
CA GLU A 97 -18.47 2.08 -6.30
C GLU A 97 -17.56 2.94 -7.18
N HIS A 98 -17.46 4.22 -6.87
CA HIS A 98 -16.67 5.17 -7.66
C HIS A 98 -15.17 5.08 -7.41
N TRP A 99 -14.75 4.84 -6.16
CA TRP A 99 -13.35 4.97 -5.73
C TRP A 99 -12.63 3.64 -5.50
N LEU A 100 -13.37 2.57 -5.23
CA LEU A 100 -12.77 1.29 -4.87
C LEU A 100 -12.92 0.26 -5.99
N VAL A 101 -14.16 0.06 -6.49
CA VAL A 101 -14.43 -0.96 -7.51
C VAL A 101 -13.70 -0.66 -8.81
N GLY A 102 -12.92 -1.62 -9.29
CA GLY A 102 -12.12 -1.49 -10.51
C GLY A 102 -10.94 -0.54 -10.41
N GLN A 103 -10.67 0.03 -9.23
CA GLN A 103 -9.59 0.99 -9.04
C GLN A 103 -8.38 0.34 -8.36
N PHE A 104 -7.23 0.99 -8.41
CA PHE A 104 -5.98 0.45 -7.91
C PHE A 104 -5.87 0.64 -6.38
N ALA A 105 -5.77 -0.46 -5.65
CA ALA A 105 -5.44 -0.46 -4.24
C ALA A 105 -3.92 -0.36 -4.05
N VAL A 106 -3.45 0.67 -3.36
CA VAL A 106 -2.09 0.68 -2.80
C VAL A 106 -2.17 -0.02 -1.45
N VAL A 107 -1.68 -1.25 -1.40
CA VAL A 107 -1.83 -2.10 -0.21
C VAL A 107 -0.78 -1.77 0.83
N TRP A 108 0.50 -1.82 0.44
CA TRP A 108 1.59 -1.50 1.36
C TRP A 108 2.67 -0.62 0.72
N ILE A 109 3.26 0.21 1.57
CA ILE A 109 4.51 0.92 1.29
C ILE A 109 5.36 0.95 2.56
N ALA A 110 6.59 0.50 2.46
CA ALA A 110 7.56 0.55 3.54
C ALA A 110 8.95 1.00 3.06
N VAL A 111 9.63 1.78 3.88
CA VAL A 111 11.02 2.19 3.67
C VAL A 111 11.78 1.95 4.96
N HIS A 112 12.91 1.23 4.84
CA HIS A 112 13.80 0.98 5.97
C HIS A 112 14.15 2.30 6.68
N PRO A 113 14.10 2.37 8.02
CA PRO A 113 14.32 3.60 8.79
C PRO A 113 15.56 4.39 8.36
N ASP A 114 16.70 3.73 8.16
CA ASP A 114 17.97 4.35 7.76
C ASP A 114 17.96 4.96 6.35
N ARG A 115 16.90 4.73 5.58
CA ARG A 115 16.74 5.21 4.20
C ARG A 115 15.62 6.23 4.04
N ARG A 116 14.93 6.56 5.14
CA ARG A 116 13.88 7.61 5.17
C ARG A 116 14.47 9.00 4.93
N GLY A 117 13.60 9.96 4.63
CA GLY A 117 13.99 11.37 4.42
C GLY A 117 14.72 11.66 3.10
N ARG A 118 14.90 10.67 2.20
CA ARG A 118 15.64 10.78 0.93
C ARG A 118 14.73 10.68 -0.30
N GLY A 119 13.44 10.88 -0.15
CA GLY A 119 12.46 10.82 -1.24
C GLY A 119 12.15 9.41 -1.77
N LEU A 120 12.67 8.34 -1.12
CA LEU A 120 12.51 6.97 -1.62
C LEU A 120 11.05 6.53 -1.65
N GLY A 121 10.27 6.82 -0.60
CA GLY A 121 8.84 6.51 -0.56
C GLY A 121 8.07 7.19 -1.70
N ARG A 122 8.38 8.46 -2.03
CA ARG A 122 7.77 9.17 -3.17
C ARG A 122 8.12 8.50 -4.50
N ARG A 123 9.36 8.06 -4.67
CA ARG A 123 9.79 7.37 -5.90
C ARG A 123 9.08 6.01 -6.05
N LEU A 124 9.01 5.21 -4.99
CA LEU A 124 8.32 3.92 -4.98
C LEU A 124 6.84 4.08 -5.31
N LEU A 125 6.14 4.93 -4.55
CA LEU A 125 4.71 5.15 -4.76
C LEU A 125 4.42 5.78 -6.12
N GLY A 126 5.21 6.76 -6.56
CA GLY A 126 5.06 7.36 -7.88
C GLY A 126 5.22 6.35 -9.03
N ARG A 127 6.17 5.41 -8.92
CA ARG A 127 6.35 4.32 -9.89
C ARG A 127 5.18 3.33 -9.86
N LEU A 128 4.69 2.99 -8.67
CA LEU A 128 3.55 2.10 -8.50
C LEU A 128 2.29 2.69 -9.15
N LEU A 129 1.98 3.95 -8.86
CA LEU A 129 0.82 4.64 -9.39
C LEU A 129 0.90 4.88 -10.92
N ALA A 130 2.08 5.21 -11.44
CA ALA A 130 2.28 5.37 -12.89
C ALA A 130 1.99 4.12 -13.69
N GLY A 131 2.11 2.95 -13.07
CA GLY A 131 1.79 1.66 -13.70
C GLY A 131 0.42 1.09 -13.30
N ALA A 132 -0.42 1.81 -12.58
CA ALA A 132 -1.67 1.27 -12.03
C ALA A 132 -2.66 0.81 -13.10
N GLY A 133 -2.73 1.49 -14.25
CA GLY A 133 -3.63 1.14 -15.34
C GLY A 133 -5.11 1.46 -15.08
N THR A 134 -5.41 2.23 -14.06
CA THR A 134 -6.74 2.66 -13.64
C THR A 134 -6.82 4.19 -13.56
N GLU A 135 -8.03 4.74 -13.50
CA GLU A 135 -8.23 6.19 -13.41
C GLU A 135 -7.99 6.73 -11.98
N ARG A 136 -8.07 5.86 -10.99
CA ARG A 136 -7.97 6.22 -9.57
C ARG A 136 -7.14 5.20 -8.80
N ALA A 137 -6.61 5.65 -7.69
CA ALA A 137 -6.03 4.77 -6.70
C ALA A 137 -6.60 5.11 -5.32
N TRP A 138 -6.64 4.11 -4.46
CA TRP A 138 -7.06 4.25 -3.08
C TRP A 138 -6.11 3.49 -2.13
N LEU A 139 -6.15 3.84 -0.87
CA LEU A 139 -5.40 3.17 0.19
C LEU A 139 -6.10 3.36 1.54
N VAL A 140 -5.75 2.51 2.48
CA VAL A 140 -6.13 2.65 3.89
C VAL A 140 -4.88 2.94 4.71
N THR A 141 -4.97 3.84 5.66
CA THR A 141 -3.84 4.20 6.53
C THR A 141 -4.32 4.53 7.93
N HIS A 142 -3.41 4.52 8.89
CA HIS A 142 -3.71 4.97 10.26
C HIS A 142 -4.15 6.43 10.28
N ASP A 143 -5.10 6.77 11.15
CA ASP A 143 -5.49 8.17 11.40
C ASP A 143 -4.48 8.85 12.34
N LEU A 144 -3.24 8.92 11.89
CA LEU A 144 -2.11 9.52 12.58
C LEU A 144 -1.40 10.50 11.66
N ASP A 145 -0.89 11.60 12.21
CA ASP A 145 -0.07 12.53 11.41
C ASP A 145 1.35 11.96 11.25
N THR A 146 1.56 11.27 10.15
CA THR A 146 2.80 10.58 9.81
C THR A 146 3.43 11.15 8.55
N PRO A 147 4.73 10.93 8.31
CA PRO A 147 5.37 11.25 7.03
C PRO A 147 4.68 10.57 5.83
N ALA A 148 4.08 9.39 6.01
CA ALA A 148 3.29 8.71 4.99
C ALA A 148 2.03 9.51 4.63
N ARG A 149 1.29 10.03 5.62
CA ARG A 149 0.12 10.91 5.38
C ARG A 149 0.50 12.19 4.62
N ALA A 150 1.64 12.80 4.96
CA ALA A 150 2.17 13.95 4.23
C ALA A 150 2.53 13.60 2.78
N LEU A 151 3.14 12.44 2.57
CA LEU A 151 3.43 11.91 1.24
C LEU A 151 2.15 11.72 0.42
N TYR A 152 1.13 11.05 0.95
CA TYR A 152 -0.14 10.81 0.26
C TYR A 152 -0.81 12.13 -0.13
N ARG A 153 -0.94 13.09 0.79
CA ARG A 153 -1.49 14.42 0.49
C ARG A 153 -0.73 15.11 -0.65
N SER A 154 0.60 15.02 -0.67
CA SER A 154 1.43 15.63 -1.70
C SER A 154 1.32 14.97 -3.08
N LEU A 155 0.73 13.78 -3.16
CA LEU A 155 0.41 13.05 -4.39
C LEU A 155 -1.07 13.14 -4.76
N GLY A 156 -1.83 14.03 -4.12
CA GLY A 156 -3.22 14.30 -4.44
C GLY A 156 -4.24 13.38 -3.77
N PHE A 157 -3.81 12.51 -2.86
CA PHE A 157 -4.74 11.72 -2.07
C PHE A 157 -5.54 12.59 -1.10
N ARG A 158 -6.84 12.38 -1.08
CA ARG A 158 -7.79 13.04 -0.18
C ARG A 158 -8.61 12.00 0.57
N GLU A 159 -9.16 12.40 1.70
CA GLU A 159 -10.01 11.54 2.52
C GLU A 159 -11.32 11.23 1.78
N LEU A 160 -11.67 9.96 1.77
CA LEU A 160 -12.94 9.42 1.26
C LEU A 160 -13.87 9.02 2.40
N GLY A 161 -13.31 8.57 3.52
CA GLY A 161 -14.03 8.12 4.69
C GLY A 161 -13.08 7.64 5.78
N ARG A 162 -13.66 7.28 6.93
CA ARG A 162 -12.93 6.75 8.08
C ARG A 162 -13.79 5.78 8.88
N GLY A 163 -13.16 4.95 9.66
CA GLY A 163 -13.84 4.02 10.56
C GLY A 163 -12.91 2.96 11.14
N PRO A 164 -13.47 2.09 11.97
CA PRO A 164 -12.73 0.94 12.48
C PRO A 164 -12.49 -0.06 11.34
N LEU A 165 -11.26 -0.10 10.85
CA LEU A 165 -10.85 -0.93 9.74
C LEU A 165 -9.60 -1.74 10.09
N GLY A 166 -9.57 -3.01 9.67
CA GLY A 166 -8.43 -3.89 9.87
C GLY A 166 -8.39 -4.54 11.23
N TRP A 167 -7.21 -4.99 11.63
CA TRP A 167 -7.02 -5.71 12.86
C TRP A 167 -7.28 -4.82 14.08
N HIS A 168 -7.96 -5.39 15.07
CA HIS A 168 -8.31 -4.72 16.33
C HIS A 168 -9.25 -3.51 16.18
N ASP A 169 -10.06 -3.44 15.12
CA ASP A 169 -10.99 -2.33 14.85
C ASP A 169 -10.34 -0.94 15.02
N ALA A 170 -9.09 -0.84 14.58
CA ALA A 170 -8.34 0.39 14.72
C ALA A 170 -8.89 1.48 13.80
N GLU A 171 -8.97 2.71 14.31
CA GLU A 171 -9.35 3.85 13.50
C GLU A 171 -8.41 4.05 12.32
N ARG A 172 -8.97 4.00 11.13
CA ARG A 172 -8.27 4.15 9.85
C ARG A 172 -8.95 5.20 8.99
N VAL A 173 -8.18 5.70 8.05
CA VAL A 173 -8.67 6.64 7.04
C VAL A 173 -8.51 6.01 5.66
N VAL A 174 -9.58 6.05 4.88
CA VAL A 174 -9.55 5.67 3.47
C VAL A 174 -9.23 6.91 2.65
N LEU A 175 -8.20 6.82 1.83
CA LEU A 175 -7.76 7.93 0.98
C LEU A 175 -7.87 7.52 -0.49
N GLY A 176 -8.23 8.48 -1.37
CA GLY A 176 -8.27 8.27 -2.81
C GLY A 176 -7.66 9.42 -3.59
N ALA A 177 -7.09 9.10 -4.75
CA ALA A 177 -6.53 10.06 -5.68
C ALA A 177 -6.92 9.73 -7.12
N ASN A 178 -7.19 10.76 -7.93
CA ASN A 178 -7.24 10.60 -9.38
C ASN A 178 -5.81 10.42 -9.92
N LEU A 179 -5.65 9.48 -10.83
CA LEU A 179 -4.38 9.23 -11.51
C LEU A 179 -4.34 10.00 -12.84
N PRO A 180 -3.17 10.47 -13.28
CA PRO A 180 -3.06 11.03 -14.61
C PRO A 180 -3.42 9.97 -15.65
N PRO A 181 -4.02 10.35 -16.79
CA PRO A 181 -4.30 9.40 -17.85
C PRO A 181 -3.01 8.70 -18.26
N THR A 182 -3.06 7.39 -18.37
CA THR A 182 -1.97 6.61 -18.95
C THR A 182 -1.79 7.06 -20.39
N SER A 183 -0.67 7.72 -20.69
CA SER A 183 -0.32 8.00 -22.08
C SER A 183 -0.16 6.66 -22.84
N PRO A 184 -0.72 6.52 -24.04
CA PRO A 184 -0.62 5.30 -24.84
C PRO A 184 0.82 4.97 -25.20
#